data_29470cf572d4585ed8477bb28fcda89b
#
_entry.id   29470cf572d4585ed8477bb28fcda89b
#
_cell.length_a   1.000
_cell.length_b   1.000
_cell.length_c   1.000
_cell.angle_alpha   90.00
_cell.angle_beta   90.00
_cell.angle_gamma   90.00
#
_symmetry.space_group_name_H-M   'P 1'
#
loop_
_entity.id
_entity.type
_entity.pdbx_description
1 polymer ?
#
loop_
_entity_poly.entity_id
_entity_poly.type
_entity_poly.pdbx_seq_one_letter_code
_entity_poly.pdbx_strand_id
1 'polypeptide(L)'
;MGAGSAGCILANRLSACGKHSVLVLEAGGRDWHPILYIPAGFMKTLVNPNFNWMYESSPSEGTNGRIIPAPRGKVLGGSSSINGMGFNRGQKMDFDVWAQMGNSGWSYDDILPYFKRFESYVSKEDQSYRGATGEVTISDLNWNDTLCEAFMDGAESLGIKKNPDYNGADQEGISYLQRTVKAVSYTHLRAHETVDY
;
A
#
# COMPACT_ATOMS: atom_id res chain seq x y z
N MET A 1 -2.11 -20.65 -5.38
CA MET A 1 -2.41 -19.27 -4.95
C MET A 1 -1.92 -18.33 -6.03
N GLY A 2 -2.58 -17.18 -6.24
CA GLY A 2 -2.12 -16.16 -7.20
C GLY A 2 -0.92 -15.39 -6.67
N ALA A 3 -0.15 -14.74 -7.56
CA ALA A 3 1.04 -13.95 -7.22
C ALA A 3 0.70 -12.46 -6.94
N GLY A 4 -0.40 -12.19 -6.27
CA GLY A 4 -0.73 -10.85 -5.77
C GLY A 4 -0.06 -10.56 -4.42
N SER A 5 -0.36 -9.41 -3.80
CA SER A 5 0.25 -8.95 -2.55
C SER A 5 0.28 -10.00 -1.44
N ALA A 6 -0.85 -10.67 -1.18
CA ALA A 6 -0.93 -11.72 -0.15
C ALA A 6 -0.22 -13.01 -0.58
N GLY A 7 -0.36 -13.41 -1.86
CA GLY A 7 0.23 -14.66 -2.36
C GLY A 7 1.75 -14.64 -2.39
N CYS A 8 2.34 -13.51 -2.73
CA CYS A 8 3.80 -13.33 -2.67
C CYS A 8 4.34 -13.49 -1.25
N ILE A 9 3.69 -12.88 -0.26
CA ILE A 9 4.07 -13.02 1.16
C ILE A 9 3.93 -14.48 1.61
N LEU A 10 2.83 -15.15 1.28
CA LEU A 10 2.62 -16.55 1.64
C LEU A 10 3.65 -17.46 0.97
N ALA A 11 3.94 -17.25 -0.31
CA ALA A 11 4.96 -18.02 -1.03
C ALA A 11 6.33 -17.89 -0.36
N ASN A 12 6.74 -16.66 -0.06
CA ASN A 12 7.99 -16.38 0.64
C ASN A 12 8.05 -17.06 2.01
N ARG A 13 7.05 -16.84 2.87
CA ARG A 13 7.06 -17.34 4.25
C ARG A 13 6.93 -18.87 4.35
N LEU A 14 6.13 -19.49 3.49
CA LEU A 14 5.96 -20.94 3.49
C LEU A 14 7.17 -21.69 2.93
N SER A 15 7.92 -21.07 2.01
CA SER A 15 9.14 -21.68 1.45
C SER A 15 10.41 -21.39 2.26
N ALA A 16 10.40 -20.38 3.13
CA ALA A 16 11.58 -19.89 3.85
C ALA A 16 12.33 -20.94 4.66
N CYS A 17 11.63 -21.98 5.17
CA CYS A 17 12.27 -23.04 5.94
C CYS A 17 12.95 -24.11 5.05
N GLY A 18 12.80 -24.06 3.72
CA GLY A 18 13.32 -25.04 2.77
C GLY A 18 12.68 -26.43 2.83
N LYS A 19 11.69 -26.66 3.72
CA LYS A 19 11.01 -27.96 3.89
C LYS A 19 9.77 -28.11 3.00
N HIS A 20 9.27 -27.02 2.44
CA HIS A 20 8.06 -27.00 1.63
C HIS A 20 8.35 -26.39 0.26
N SER A 21 7.80 -26.99 -0.77
CA SER A 21 7.71 -26.38 -2.10
C SER A 21 6.36 -25.68 -2.25
N VAL A 22 6.36 -24.49 -2.83
CA VAL A 22 5.16 -23.67 -3.01
C VAL A 22 4.93 -23.43 -4.49
N LEU A 23 3.77 -23.88 -5.00
CA LEU A 23 3.35 -23.59 -6.36
C LEU A 23 2.49 -22.30 -6.37
N VAL A 24 2.94 -21.32 -7.11
CA VAL A 24 2.22 -20.06 -7.36
C VAL A 24 1.63 -20.10 -8.76
N LEU A 25 0.32 -19.93 -8.89
CA LEU A 25 -0.40 -19.89 -10.17
C LEU A 25 -0.92 -18.47 -10.39
N GLU A 26 -0.30 -17.76 -11.31
CA GLU A 26 -0.69 -16.39 -11.67
C GLU A 26 -1.39 -16.38 -13.04
N ALA A 27 -2.54 -15.72 -13.11
CA ALA A 27 -3.31 -15.62 -14.34
C ALA A 27 -2.76 -14.54 -15.29
N GLY A 28 -2.08 -13.54 -14.73
CA GLY A 28 -1.45 -12.47 -15.48
C GLY A 28 -0.07 -12.83 -16.02
N GLY A 29 0.49 -11.92 -16.80
CA GLY A 29 1.83 -12.04 -17.33
C GLY A 29 2.90 -11.65 -16.28
N ARG A 30 4.16 -11.74 -16.72
CA ARG A 30 5.31 -11.23 -15.95
C ARG A 30 5.28 -9.70 -15.90
N ASP A 31 5.86 -9.14 -14.86
CA ASP A 31 5.91 -7.70 -14.60
C ASP A 31 7.06 -6.97 -15.31
N TRP A 32 7.62 -7.53 -16.37
CA TRP A 32 8.80 -6.97 -17.06
C TRP A 32 8.55 -5.70 -17.87
N HIS A 33 7.30 -5.29 -18.04
CA HIS A 33 7.00 -4.11 -18.84
C HIS A 33 7.44 -2.82 -18.13
N PRO A 34 8.24 -1.95 -18.76
CA PRO A 34 8.82 -0.76 -18.12
C PRO A 34 7.79 0.17 -17.44
N ILE A 35 6.57 0.22 -17.95
CA ILE A 35 5.49 1.06 -17.40
C ILE A 35 5.16 0.71 -15.96
N LEU A 36 5.37 -0.54 -15.53
CA LEU A 36 5.11 -1.02 -14.17
C LEU A 36 6.13 -0.51 -13.16
N TYR A 37 7.31 -0.08 -13.65
CA TYR A 37 8.40 0.45 -12.82
C TYR A 37 8.44 1.98 -12.75
N ILE A 38 7.57 2.64 -13.51
CA ILE A 38 7.47 4.10 -13.53
C ILE A 38 6.27 4.48 -12.66
N PRO A 39 6.43 5.21 -11.53
CA PRO A 39 5.32 5.54 -10.64
C PRO A 39 4.14 6.21 -11.34
N ALA A 40 4.39 7.19 -12.22
CA ALA A 40 3.34 7.82 -13.02
C ALA A 40 2.65 6.86 -14.01
N GLY A 41 3.27 5.70 -14.27
CA GLY A 41 2.75 4.66 -15.16
C GLY A 41 1.47 4.01 -14.66
N PHE A 42 1.19 4.05 -13.34
CA PHE A 42 -0.01 3.44 -12.78
C PHE A 42 -1.29 3.95 -13.44
N MET A 43 -1.37 5.22 -13.79
CA MET A 43 -2.52 5.79 -14.50
C MET A 43 -2.82 5.08 -15.83
N LYS A 44 -1.79 4.63 -16.52
CA LYS A 44 -1.92 3.88 -17.78
C LYS A 44 -2.21 2.39 -17.54
N THR A 45 -1.67 1.82 -16.48
CA THR A 45 -1.90 0.39 -16.17
C THR A 45 -3.31 0.13 -15.67
N LEU A 46 -3.93 1.10 -14.97
CA LEU A 46 -5.31 1.00 -14.48
C LEU A 46 -6.36 0.87 -15.59
N VAL A 47 -6.07 1.32 -16.80
CA VAL A 47 -6.99 1.24 -17.94
C VAL A 47 -6.51 0.28 -19.03
N ASN A 48 -5.46 -0.50 -18.76
CA ASN A 48 -4.89 -1.42 -19.74
C ASN A 48 -5.26 -2.88 -19.43
N PRO A 49 -6.05 -3.56 -20.29
CA PRO A 49 -6.50 -4.94 -20.06
C PRO A 49 -5.36 -5.98 -20.02
N ASN A 50 -4.15 -5.62 -20.47
CA ASN A 50 -3.00 -6.50 -20.35
C ASN A 50 -2.51 -6.63 -18.88
N PHE A 51 -2.76 -5.60 -18.04
CA PHE A 51 -2.32 -5.55 -16.64
C PHE A 51 -3.47 -5.49 -15.64
N ASN A 52 -4.71 -5.30 -16.11
CA ASN A 52 -5.88 -5.14 -15.29
C ASN A 52 -7.01 -6.07 -15.75
N TRP A 53 -7.72 -6.67 -14.81
CA TRP A 53 -8.92 -7.48 -15.07
C TRP A 53 -10.10 -6.67 -15.61
N MET A 54 -10.05 -5.35 -15.48
CA MET A 54 -11.11 -4.44 -15.93
C MET A 54 -12.48 -4.75 -15.31
N TYR A 55 -12.52 -5.14 -14.04
CA TYR A 55 -13.78 -5.36 -13.34
C TYR A 55 -14.54 -4.05 -13.14
N GLU A 56 -15.86 -4.18 -13.09
CA GLU A 56 -16.80 -3.09 -12.86
C GLU A 56 -17.80 -3.48 -11.78
N SER A 57 -18.28 -2.49 -11.01
CA SER A 57 -19.36 -2.72 -10.07
C SER A 57 -20.70 -2.86 -10.78
N SER A 58 -21.65 -3.56 -10.15
CA SER A 58 -23.06 -3.44 -10.56
C SER A 58 -23.59 -2.04 -10.25
N PRO A 59 -24.48 -1.48 -11.08
CA PRO A 59 -25.19 -0.26 -10.75
C PRO A 59 -25.97 -0.41 -9.45
N SER A 60 -25.99 0.61 -8.62
CA SER A 60 -26.73 0.63 -7.36
C SER A 60 -27.34 1.99 -7.07
N GLU A 61 -28.31 2.07 -6.19
CA GLU A 61 -28.90 3.34 -5.75
C GLU A 61 -27.85 4.25 -5.11
N GLY A 62 -26.96 3.71 -4.25
CA GLY A 62 -25.87 4.45 -3.61
C GLY A 62 -24.86 5.04 -4.59
N THR A 63 -24.83 4.58 -5.84
CA THR A 63 -23.97 5.15 -6.90
C THR A 63 -24.76 5.96 -7.93
N ASN A 64 -26.03 6.27 -7.67
CA ASN A 64 -26.94 6.88 -8.65
C ASN A 64 -26.98 6.11 -9.98
N GLY A 65 -27.00 4.78 -9.94
CA GLY A 65 -26.99 3.92 -11.11
C GLY A 65 -25.67 3.90 -11.90
N ARG A 66 -24.59 4.51 -11.39
CA ARG A 66 -23.30 4.52 -12.08
C ARG A 66 -22.57 3.20 -11.90
N ILE A 67 -21.96 2.76 -12.98
CA ILE A 67 -20.97 1.67 -12.98
C ILE A 67 -19.62 2.26 -12.56
N ILE A 68 -19.01 1.69 -11.53
CA ILE A 68 -17.72 2.14 -10.98
C ILE A 68 -16.64 1.15 -11.40
N PRO A 69 -15.56 1.59 -12.09
CA PRO A 69 -14.42 0.73 -12.35
C PRO A 69 -13.80 0.19 -11.06
N ALA A 70 -13.54 -1.11 -11.04
CA ALA A 70 -12.92 -1.81 -9.91
C ALA A 70 -11.61 -2.49 -10.35
N PRO A 71 -10.54 -1.70 -10.62
CA PRO A 71 -9.30 -2.23 -11.16
C PRO A 71 -8.66 -3.26 -10.22
N ARG A 72 -8.21 -4.37 -10.80
CA ARG A 72 -7.43 -5.42 -10.12
C ARG A 72 -6.31 -5.88 -11.04
N GLY A 73 -5.11 -5.97 -10.49
CA GLY A 73 -3.94 -6.39 -11.26
C GLY A 73 -4.05 -7.80 -11.82
N LYS A 74 -3.70 -7.93 -13.10
CA LYS A 74 -3.58 -9.19 -13.84
C LYS A 74 -2.13 -9.33 -14.31
N VAL A 75 -1.24 -9.44 -13.36
CA VAL A 75 0.22 -9.42 -13.57
C VAL A 75 0.90 -9.99 -12.32
N LEU A 76 2.12 -10.44 -12.43
CA LEU A 76 2.94 -10.81 -11.27
C LEU A 76 3.00 -9.62 -10.30
N GLY A 77 2.77 -9.86 -9.01
CA GLY A 77 2.56 -8.82 -7.99
C GLY A 77 1.09 -8.36 -7.87
N GLY A 78 0.22 -8.71 -8.83
CA GLY A 78 -1.21 -8.38 -8.76
C GLY A 78 -1.47 -6.88 -8.69
N SER A 79 -2.42 -6.47 -7.84
CA SER A 79 -2.78 -5.06 -7.69
C SER A 79 -1.67 -4.21 -7.08
N SER A 80 -0.68 -4.80 -6.39
CA SER A 80 0.47 -4.03 -5.92
C SER A 80 1.38 -3.54 -7.06
N SER A 81 1.33 -4.18 -8.24
CA SER A 81 2.08 -3.77 -9.42
C SER A 81 1.40 -2.66 -10.23
N ILE A 82 0.12 -2.35 -9.96
CA ILE A 82 -0.65 -1.34 -10.71
C ILE A 82 -1.31 -0.28 -9.83
N ASN A 83 -1.16 -0.33 -8.51
CA ASN A 83 -1.78 0.62 -7.59
C ASN A 83 -1.11 2.01 -7.63
N GLY A 84 -1.70 3.00 -6.97
CA GLY A 84 -1.16 4.35 -6.84
C GLY A 84 -0.09 4.52 -5.75
N MET A 85 0.38 3.41 -5.16
CA MET A 85 1.48 3.36 -4.18
C MET A 85 1.22 4.11 -2.88
N GLY A 86 0.04 4.67 -2.65
CA GLY A 86 -0.31 5.30 -1.39
C GLY A 86 -0.23 4.31 -0.24
N PHE A 87 0.40 4.70 0.85
CA PHE A 87 0.53 3.87 2.03
C PHE A 87 -0.24 4.46 3.20
N ASN A 88 -1.24 3.74 3.66
CA ASN A 88 -2.05 4.09 4.81
C ASN A 88 -2.44 2.82 5.58
N ARG A 89 -2.27 2.83 6.89
CA ARG A 89 -2.74 1.76 7.77
C ARG A 89 -4.19 2.03 8.20
N GLY A 90 -4.91 0.98 8.58
CA GLY A 90 -6.16 1.14 9.34
C GLY A 90 -5.91 1.77 10.70
N GLN A 91 -6.92 2.43 11.25
CA GLN A 91 -6.87 3.03 12.58
C GLN A 91 -6.88 1.95 13.67
N LYS A 92 -6.37 2.30 14.84
CA LYS A 92 -6.43 1.42 16.02
C LYS A 92 -7.85 0.92 16.27
N MET A 93 -8.84 1.79 16.16
CA MET A 93 -10.23 1.46 16.40
C MET A 93 -10.78 0.42 15.40
N ASP A 94 -10.35 0.44 14.11
CA ASP A 94 -10.82 -0.52 13.12
C ASP A 94 -10.52 -1.96 13.56
N PHE A 95 -9.32 -2.19 14.06
CA PHE A 95 -8.86 -3.51 14.50
C PHE A 95 -9.40 -3.89 15.87
N ASP A 96 -9.48 -2.94 16.81
CA ASP A 96 -10.04 -3.18 18.13
C ASP A 96 -11.53 -3.54 18.03
N VAL A 97 -12.28 -2.93 17.10
CA VAL A 97 -13.67 -3.32 16.80
C VAL A 97 -13.72 -4.75 16.26
N TRP A 98 -12.82 -5.14 15.38
CA TRP A 98 -12.77 -6.53 14.89
C TRP A 98 -12.53 -7.53 16.03
N ALA A 99 -11.62 -7.23 16.94
CA ALA A 99 -11.39 -8.06 18.12
C ALA A 99 -12.63 -8.16 19.00
N GLN A 100 -13.32 -7.04 19.23
CA GLN A 100 -14.58 -7.00 20.00
C GLN A 100 -15.71 -7.80 19.35
N MET A 101 -15.73 -7.87 18.03
CA MET A 101 -16.67 -8.73 17.26
C MET A 101 -16.36 -10.23 17.36
N GLY A 102 -15.38 -10.64 18.18
CA GLY A 102 -15.01 -12.03 18.42
C GLY A 102 -13.82 -12.53 17.62
N ASN A 103 -13.14 -11.68 16.86
CA ASN A 103 -11.95 -12.04 16.12
C ASN A 103 -10.70 -11.94 17.03
N SER A 104 -10.47 -12.95 17.85
CA SER A 104 -9.31 -13.01 18.74
C SER A 104 -7.99 -12.92 17.98
N GLY A 105 -7.04 -12.12 18.48
CA GLY A 105 -5.75 -11.87 17.83
C GLY A 105 -5.78 -10.80 16.72
N TRP A 106 -6.89 -10.05 16.62
CA TRP A 106 -7.06 -8.98 15.64
C TRP A 106 -7.13 -7.58 16.29
N SER A 107 -6.82 -7.43 17.57
CA SER A 107 -6.66 -6.11 18.15
C SER A 107 -5.50 -5.36 17.52
N TYR A 108 -5.50 -4.04 17.61
CA TYR A 108 -4.40 -3.25 17.07
C TYR A 108 -3.05 -3.66 17.67
N ASP A 109 -3.01 -3.94 18.96
CA ASP A 109 -1.78 -4.35 19.64
C ASP A 109 -1.29 -5.74 19.18
N ASP A 110 -2.21 -6.64 18.77
CA ASP A 110 -1.87 -7.93 18.18
C ASP A 110 -1.29 -7.80 16.78
N ILE A 111 -1.78 -6.84 15.97
CA ILE A 111 -1.38 -6.70 14.56
C ILE A 111 -0.24 -5.71 14.34
N LEU A 112 -0.01 -4.76 15.26
CA LEU A 112 1.08 -3.78 15.14
C LEU A 112 2.46 -4.41 14.89
N PRO A 113 2.84 -5.53 15.55
CA PRO A 113 4.10 -6.21 15.23
C PRO A 113 4.22 -6.67 13.78
N TYR A 114 3.12 -7.04 13.13
CA TYR A 114 3.12 -7.41 11.72
C TYR A 114 3.28 -6.20 10.81
N PHE A 115 2.66 -5.07 11.12
CA PHE A 115 2.90 -3.81 10.40
C PHE A 115 4.36 -3.39 10.48
N LYS A 116 4.96 -3.45 11.66
CA LYS A 116 6.36 -3.12 11.85
C LYS A 116 7.30 -4.10 11.13
N ARG A 117 6.93 -5.37 11.07
CA ARG A 117 7.75 -6.42 10.46
C ARG A 117 7.87 -6.28 8.95
N PHE A 118 6.82 -5.82 8.26
CA PHE A 118 6.85 -5.79 6.81
C PHE A 118 7.40 -4.49 6.23
N GLU A 119 7.32 -3.36 6.96
CA GLU A 119 7.72 -2.06 6.45
C GLU A 119 9.17 -1.69 6.79
N SER A 120 9.77 -0.88 5.91
CA SER A 120 11.04 -0.20 6.14
C SER A 120 10.81 1.31 6.02
N TYR A 121 10.63 1.96 7.18
CA TYR A 121 10.43 3.39 7.31
C TYR A 121 11.11 3.91 8.57
N VAL A 122 11.88 4.99 8.44
CA VAL A 122 12.50 5.67 9.59
C VAL A 122 11.65 6.89 9.89
N SER A 123 10.83 6.79 10.94
CA SER A 123 9.97 7.88 11.39
C SER A 123 10.81 9.07 11.90
N LYS A 124 10.32 10.27 11.60
CA LYS A 124 10.87 11.52 12.14
C LYS A 124 10.33 11.81 13.54
N GLU A 125 9.30 11.08 13.94
CA GLU A 125 8.61 11.19 15.22
C GLU A 125 8.90 9.97 16.09
N ASP A 126 7.88 9.23 16.49
CA ASP A 126 8.01 8.05 17.33
C ASP A 126 8.17 6.76 16.52
N GLN A 127 9.33 6.13 16.60
CA GLN A 127 9.63 4.86 15.94
C GLN A 127 8.87 3.67 16.56
N SER A 128 8.20 3.85 17.72
CA SER A 128 7.49 2.76 18.40
C SER A 128 6.41 2.12 17.55
N TYR A 129 5.82 2.89 16.66
CA TYR A 129 4.74 2.45 15.75
C TYR A 129 5.24 1.98 14.39
N ARG A 130 6.49 2.23 14.05
CA ARG A 130 7.04 2.02 12.71
C ARG A 130 8.11 0.94 12.69
N GLY A 131 8.24 0.26 11.54
CA GLY A 131 9.29 -0.72 11.28
C GLY A 131 10.36 -0.16 10.36
N ALA A 132 11.64 -0.38 10.68
CA ALA A 132 12.77 0.16 9.92
C ALA A 132 13.49 -0.87 9.03
N THR A 133 13.16 -2.16 9.16
CA THR A 133 13.94 -3.26 8.56
C THR A 133 13.12 -4.24 7.74
N GLY A 134 11.86 -3.91 7.48
CA GLY A 134 10.99 -4.76 6.66
C GLY A 134 11.30 -4.67 5.17
N GLU A 135 10.62 -5.49 4.41
CA GLU A 135 10.87 -5.67 2.96
C GLU A 135 10.21 -4.56 2.12
N VAL A 136 9.16 -3.89 2.64
CA VAL A 136 8.44 -2.85 1.93
C VAL A 136 8.95 -1.48 2.33
N THR A 137 9.65 -0.82 1.43
CA THR A 137 10.13 0.55 1.66
C THR A 137 8.96 1.53 1.63
N ILE A 138 8.82 2.32 2.68
CA ILE A 138 7.91 3.45 2.75
C ILE A 138 8.73 4.73 2.72
N SER A 139 8.29 5.71 1.96
CA SER A 139 8.94 7.00 1.87
C SER A 139 7.96 8.15 1.96
N ASP A 140 8.40 9.25 2.53
CA ASP A 140 7.71 10.52 2.45
C ASP A 140 7.84 11.11 1.05
N LEU A 141 6.93 11.98 0.68
CA LEU A 141 7.04 12.77 -0.53
C LEU A 141 8.05 13.90 -0.29
N ASN A 142 9.21 13.82 -0.95
CA ASN A 142 10.24 14.86 -0.89
C ASN A 142 9.97 15.99 -1.90
N TRP A 143 8.75 16.44 -1.96
CA TRP A 143 8.34 17.52 -2.85
C TRP A 143 7.37 18.43 -2.13
N ASN A 144 7.78 19.68 -1.94
CA ASN A 144 6.95 20.70 -1.35
C ASN A 144 6.33 21.53 -2.49
N ASP A 145 5.03 21.45 -2.61
CA ASP A 145 4.26 22.25 -3.55
C ASP A 145 3.61 23.42 -2.81
N THR A 146 3.80 24.63 -3.33
CA THR A 146 3.30 25.87 -2.70
C THR A 146 1.79 25.85 -2.49
N LEU A 147 1.03 25.24 -3.41
CA LEU A 147 -0.42 25.16 -3.28
C LEU A 147 -0.81 24.12 -2.21
N CYS A 148 -0.10 23.01 -2.13
CA CYS A 148 -0.32 22.03 -1.07
C CYS A 148 0.03 22.58 0.31
N GLU A 149 1.12 23.34 0.42
CA GLU A 149 1.47 24.01 1.70
C GLU A 149 0.38 25.03 2.09
N ALA A 150 -0.05 25.88 1.16
CA ALA A 150 -1.13 26.84 1.43
C ALA A 150 -2.44 26.15 1.83
N PHE A 151 -2.74 24.99 1.24
CA PHE A 151 -3.91 24.18 1.63
C PHE A 151 -3.76 23.62 3.05
N MET A 152 -2.58 23.11 3.40
CA MET A 152 -2.31 22.61 4.75
C MET A 152 -2.34 23.73 5.79
N ASP A 153 -1.81 24.91 5.48
CA ASP A 153 -1.87 26.09 6.34
C ASP A 153 -3.32 26.56 6.55
N GLY A 154 -4.13 26.52 5.48
CA GLY A 154 -5.56 26.79 5.57
C GLY A 154 -6.30 25.80 6.47
N ALA A 155 -5.99 24.51 6.37
CA ALA A 155 -6.55 23.49 7.24
C ALA A 155 -6.15 23.70 8.72
N GLU A 156 -4.88 24.05 8.96
CA GLU A 156 -4.37 24.36 10.30
C GLU A 156 -5.07 25.58 10.91
N SER A 157 -5.36 26.60 10.11
CA SER A 157 -6.13 27.78 10.57
C SER A 157 -7.56 27.45 11.02
N LEU A 158 -8.10 26.31 10.56
CA LEU A 158 -9.40 25.76 10.95
C LEU A 158 -9.31 24.75 12.09
N GLY A 159 -8.14 24.57 12.71
CA GLY A 159 -7.91 23.66 13.83
C GLY A 159 -7.56 22.24 13.43
N ILE A 160 -7.32 21.94 12.15
CA ILE A 160 -6.85 20.64 11.67
C ILE A 160 -5.32 20.63 11.75
N LYS A 161 -4.75 19.87 12.67
CA LYS A 161 -3.29 19.82 12.86
C LYS A 161 -2.54 19.22 11.68
N LYS A 162 -1.36 19.73 11.40
CA LYS A 162 -0.40 19.06 10.52
C LYS A 162 0.12 17.81 11.21
N ASN A 163 0.11 16.68 10.51
CA ASN A 163 0.56 15.40 11.04
C ASN A 163 1.74 14.88 10.20
N PRO A 164 2.95 14.88 10.73
CA PRO A 164 4.14 14.43 10.00
C PRO A 164 4.19 12.91 9.77
N ASP A 165 3.46 12.12 10.58
CA ASP A 165 3.37 10.66 10.45
C ASP A 165 1.97 10.12 10.83
N TYR A 166 1.05 10.17 9.89
CA TYR A 166 -0.32 9.65 10.07
C TYR A 166 -0.43 8.13 10.18
N ASN A 167 0.67 7.39 10.05
CA ASN A 167 0.76 5.95 10.34
C ASN A 167 1.45 5.67 11.69
N GLY A 168 1.70 6.72 12.48
CA GLY A 168 2.26 6.68 13.82
C GLY A 168 1.22 6.46 14.91
N ALA A 169 1.43 7.13 16.06
CA ALA A 169 0.56 7.05 17.22
C ALA A 169 -0.85 7.62 16.98
N ASP A 170 -0.92 8.67 16.18
CA ASP A 170 -2.14 9.41 15.88
C ASP A 170 -2.29 9.55 14.37
N GLN A 171 -3.46 9.20 13.86
CA GLN A 171 -3.74 9.20 12.43
C GLN A 171 -4.49 10.48 11.99
N GLU A 172 -5.00 11.27 12.94
CA GLU A 172 -5.74 12.48 12.63
C GLU A 172 -4.84 13.63 12.18
N GLY A 173 -5.35 14.43 11.25
CA GLY A 173 -4.67 15.62 10.77
C GLY A 173 -4.55 15.67 9.25
N ILE A 174 -3.75 16.63 8.77
CA ILE A 174 -3.42 16.80 7.36
C ILE A 174 -1.95 16.52 7.12
N SER A 175 -1.64 15.78 6.07
CA SER A 175 -0.30 15.32 5.76
C SER A 175 -0.09 15.12 4.27
N TYR A 176 1.15 15.11 3.82
CA TYR A 176 1.50 14.51 2.55
C TYR A 176 1.38 12.99 2.60
N LEU A 177 0.94 12.39 1.50
CA LEU A 177 0.76 10.94 1.41
C LEU A 177 2.11 10.22 1.42
N GLN A 178 2.29 9.29 2.35
CA GLN A 178 3.40 8.33 2.32
C GLN A 178 3.21 7.33 1.18
N ARG A 179 4.31 6.83 0.61
CA ARG A 179 4.29 5.96 -0.56
C ARG A 179 5.16 4.73 -0.40
N THR A 180 4.71 3.62 -1.00
CA THR A 180 5.50 2.39 -1.14
C THR A 180 6.48 2.52 -2.31
N VAL A 181 7.36 3.52 -2.25
CA VAL A 181 8.35 3.81 -3.29
C VAL A 181 9.71 3.91 -2.63
N LYS A 182 10.69 3.19 -3.16
CA LYS A 182 12.08 3.36 -2.74
C LYS A 182 12.60 4.66 -3.34
N ALA A 183 12.93 5.64 -2.48
CA ALA A 183 13.50 6.91 -2.91
C ALA A 183 14.91 6.68 -3.48
N VAL A 184 14.99 6.37 -4.74
CA VAL A 184 16.22 6.45 -5.52
C VAL A 184 15.93 7.44 -6.61
N SER A 185 16.76 8.50 -6.71
CA SER A 185 16.77 9.51 -7.78
C SER A 185 15.75 9.29 -8.90
N TYR A 186 15.03 10.30 -9.32
CA TYR A 186 13.94 10.31 -10.31
C TYR A 186 14.07 9.41 -11.56
N THR A 187 15.17 8.68 -11.71
CA THR A 187 15.50 7.86 -12.87
C THR A 187 15.32 6.34 -12.69
N HIS A 188 15.17 5.82 -11.45
CA HIS A 188 15.03 4.37 -11.23
C HIS A 188 14.08 4.10 -10.06
N LEU A 189 12.78 4.01 -10.35
CA LEU A 189 11.78 3.60 -9.40
C LEU A 189 11.46 2.12 -9.63
N ARG A 190 12.08 1.24 -8.86
CA ARG A 190 11.61 -0.13 -8.67
C ARG A 190 10.53 -0.10 -7.58
N ALA A 191 9.28 -0.24 -8.00
CA ALA A 191 8.26 -0.75 -7.12
C ALA A 191 8.46 -2.27 -7.03
N HIS A 192 8.66 -2.77 -5.81
CA HIS A 192 8.73 -4.19 -5.48
C HIS A 192 10.00 -4.97 -5.87
N GLU A 193 11.03 -4.85 -5.04
CA GLU A 193 11.93 -5.96 -4.82
C GLU A 193 11.38 -6.80 -3.66
N THR A 194 10.46 -7.69 -3.93
CA THR A 194 9.93 -8.63 -2.92
C THR A 194 10.13 -10.08 -3.31
N VAL A 195 10.83 -10.38 -4.38
CA VAL A 195 11.20 -11.76 -4.69
C VAL A 195 12.59 -11.77 -5.31
N ASP A 196 13.61 -12.00 -4.49
CA ASP A 196 14.81 -12.68 -4.96
C ASP A 196 14.44 -14.15 -5.20
N TYR A 197 14.64 -14.61 -6.43
CA TYR A 197 14.44 -15.99 -6.85
C TYR A 197 15.55 -16.91 -6.32
#